data_a216a48afb63276b55f6aad0613ff1a7
#
_entry.id   a216a48afb63276b55f6aad0613ff1a7
#
_cell.length_a   1.000
_cell.length_b   1.000
_cell.length_c   1.000
_cell.angle_alpha   90.00
_cell.angle_beta   90.00
_cell.angle_gamma   90.00
#
_symmetry.space_group_name_H-M   'P 1'
#
loop_
_entity.id
_entity.type
_entity.pdbx_description
1 polymer ?
#
loop_
_entity_poly.entity_id
_entity_poly.type
_entity_poly.pdbx_seq_one_letter_code
_entity_poly.pdbx_strand_id
1 'polypeptide(L)'
;MIRALALTGILASLVGGSSGWQRAAPLPLARSEVAAAPYGSGIVIVGGYVAGGTGDTARADLYLPATNRWRRLPDYPIQIDHAAAASDGKRTFFVGGFNRKGTQVRLAYALRNGRWHRLPSLPAARAASGAAIVDGKLYVVGGFAGEGLAREMLVFDLGTHRWSTAPGPTPRDHLGAAALNGRIYAAGGEKSEPGREVSLVESWAPGERRWTKLPPISQPRGGVALTAAAGALVAAGGTNLTRPFSTVQRLTPGASSWASLPALRTARHSLALVPFGNRLYAIGGGQYALSVSAANEYLTLQ
;
A
#
# COMPACT_ATOMS: atom_id res chain seq x y z
N MET A 1 24.84 30.35 -61.35
CA MET A 1 23.83 30.52 -60.27
C MET A 1 23.61 29.20 -59.59
N ILE A 2 24.25 28.98 -58.46
CA ILE A 2 24.15 27.75 -57.67
C ILE A 2 23.33 28.09 -56.44
N ARG A 3 22.15 27.47 -56.30
CA ARG A 3 21.26 27.60 -55.13
C ARG A 3 21.72 26.60 -54.06
N ALA A 4 22.11 27.11 -52.91
CA ALA A 4 22.36 26.32 -51.72
C ALA A 4 21.04 25.93 -51.07
N LEU A 5 20.80 24.62 -50.87
CA LEU A 5 19.73 24.11 -50.01
C LEU A 5 20.24 24.11 -48.57
N ALA A 6 19.55 24.86 -47.72
CA ALA A 6 19.77 24.77 -46.26
C ALA A 6 18.99 23.59 -45.72
N LEU A 7 19.65 22.57 -45.19
CA LEU A 7 19.07 21.50 -44.39
C LEU A 7 18.84 22.01 -42.97
N THR A 8 17.61 22.24 -42.61
CA THR A 8 17.19 22.49 -41.22
C THR A 8 17.08 21.15 -40.49
N GLY A 9 18.11 20.80 -39.72
CA GLY A 9 18.08 19.63 -38.83
C GLY A 9 17.15 19.90 -37.64
N ILE A 10 16.04 19.16 -37.56
CA ILE A 10 15.18 19.10 -36.36
C ILE A 10 15.93 18.26 -35.34
N LEU A 11 16.54 18.90 -34.33
CA LEU A 11 16.99 18.20 -33.11
C LEU A 11 15.72 17.71 -32.35
N ALA A 12 15.36 16.45 -32.53
CA ALA A 12 14.48 15.77 -31.61
C ALA A 12 15.23 15.60 -30.29
N SER A 13 14.90 16.42 -29.29
CA SER A 13 15.35 16.21 -27.91
C SER A 13 14.78 14.90 -27.42
N LEU A 14 15.60 13.85 -27.38
CA LEU A 14 15.33 12.64 -26.61
C LEU A 14 15.24 13.04 -25.14
N VAL A 15 14.03 13.24 -24.64
CA VAL A 15 13.75 13.29 -23.21
C VAL A 15 14.00 11.86 -22.70
N GLY A 16 15.25 11.59 -22.33
CA GLY A 16 15.62 10.35 -21.65
C GLY A 16 14.85 10.27 -20.35
N GLY A 17 13.83 9.42 -20.30
CA GLY A 17 13.11 9.12 -19.05
C GLY A 17 14.11 8.65 -18.01
N SER A 18 14.17 9.31 -16.86
CA SER A 18 15.02 8.90 -15.73
C SER A 18 14.69 7.48 -15.33
N SER A 19 15.66 6.58 -15.36
CA SER A 19 15.52 5.15 -15.06
C SER A 19 15.29 4.84 -13.58
N GLY A 20 15.09 5.84 -12.71
CA GLY A 20 14.97 5.72 -11.27
C GLY A 20 13.78 6.49 -10.66
N TRP A 21 13.66 6.38 -9.35
CA TRP A 21 12.64 7.11 -8.58
C TRP A 21 12.87 8.62 -8.64
N GLN A 22 11.82 9.35 -8.92
CA GLN A 22 11.80 10.80 -8.97
C GLN A 22 11.05 11.38 -7.78
N ARG A 23 11.48 12.53 -7.26
CA ARG A 23 10.78 13.22 -6.16
C ARG A 23 9.48 13.84 -6.67
N ALA A 24 8.47 13.76 -5.82
CA ALA A 24 7.19 14.45 -5.94
C ALA A 24 7.02 15.42 -4.76
N ALA A 25 5.98 16.26 -4.79
CA ALA A 25 5.67 17.17 -3.69
C ALA A 25 5.56 16.39 -2.37
N PRO A 26 6.31 16.76 -1.32
CA PRO A 26 6.35 16.02 -0.08
C PRO A 26 4.99 15.99 0.61
N LEU A 27 4.73 14.94 1.37
CA LEU A 27 3.52 14.80 2.18
C LEU A 27 3.43 15.98 3.18
N PRO A 28 2.29 16.70 3.25
CA PRO A 28 2.17 17.93 4.06
C PRO A 28 2.40 17.73 5.56
N LEU A 29 2.25 16.52 6.06
CA LEU A 29 2.59 16.09 7.41
C LEU A 29 3.34 14.76 7.30
N ALA A 30 4.56 14.70 7.82
CA ALA A 30 5.36 13.48 7.86
C ALA A 30 4.63 12.40 8.68
N ARG A 31 4.47 11.19 8.09
CA ARG A 31 3.72 10.07 8.71
C ARG A 31 4.28 8.73 8.28
N SER A 32 4.18 7.75 9.18
CA SER A 32 4.34 6.33 8.90
C SER A 32 3.05 5.58 9.22
N GLU A 33 2.96 4.29 8.94
CA GLU A 33 1.77 3.45 9.17
C GLU A 33 0.49 4.02 8.55
N VAL A 34 0.65 4.62 7.37
CA VAL A 34 -0.44 5.27 6.63
C VAL A 34 -1.26 4.30 5.82
N ALA A 35 -2.56 4.53 5.75
CA ALA A 35 -3.44 3.87 4.79
C ALA A 35 -3.57 4.73 3.52
N ALA A 36 -3.38 4.13 2.34
CA ALA A 36 -3.50 4.87 1.08
C ALA A 36 -4.02 4.00 -0.05
N ALA A 37 -4.76 4.63 -0.97
CA ALA A 37 -5.23 3.99 -2.19
C ALA A 37 -5.63 5.05 -3.24
N PRO A 38 -5.82 4.67 -4.51
CA PRO A 38 -6.35 5.57 -5.54
C PRO A 38 -7.74 6.11 -5.17
N TYR A 39 -7.96 7.40 -5.44
CA TYR A 39 -9.24 8.07 -5.28
C TYR A 39 -9.44 9.18 -6.30
N GLY A 40 -10.41 9.03 -7.20
CA GLY A 40 -10.67 9.99 -8.26
C GLY A 40 -9.43 10.25 -9.12
N SER A 41 -9.02 11.52 -9.23
CA SER A 41 -7.84 11.94 -10.01
C SER A 41 -6.52 11.89 -9.22
N GLY A 42 -6.48 11.21 -8.07
CA GLY A 42 -5.29 11.20 -7.23
C GLY A 42 -5.18 10.01 -6.29
N ILE A 43 -4.34 10.18 -5.27
CA ILE A 43 -4.05 9.19 -4.22
C ILE A 43 -4.44 9.79 -2.89
N VAL A 44 -5.34 9.14 -2.16
CA VAL A 44 -5.72 9.56 -0.81
C VAL A 44 -4.84 8.86 0.22
N ILE A 45 -4.36 9.61 1.20
CA ILE A 45 -3.58 9.13 2.34
C ILE A 45 -4.31 9.52 3.62
N VAL A 46 -4.52 8.53 4.49
CA VAL A 46 -5.32 8.67 5.72
C VAL A 46 -4.52 8.21 6.92
N GLY A 47 -4.68 8.93 8.02
CA GLY A 47 -4.15 8.55 9.31
C GLY A 47 -2.64 8.45 9.35
N GLY A 48 -2.16 7.53 10.11
CA GLY A 48 -0.76 7.23 10.32
C GLY A 48 -0.19 7.82 11.60
N TYR A 49 0.96 7.30 11.97
CA TYR A 49 1.74 7.73 13.12
C TYR A 49 2.45 9.04 12.80
N VAL A 50 2.48 9.98 13.76
CA VAL A 50 3.19 11.27 13.66
C VAL A 50 4.24 11.40 14.75
N ALA A 51 5.38 12.00 14.45
CA ALA A 51 6.41 12.29 15.44
C ALA A 51 5.96 13.36 16.43
N GLY A 52 6.57 13.40 17.61
CA GLY A 52 6.34 14.46 18.59
C GLY A 52 5.29 14.15 19.66
N GLY A 53 4.99 12.88 19.92
CA GLY A 53 4.28 12.46 21.14
C GLY A 53 2.76 12.52 21.12
N THR A 54 2.14 12.86 19.98
CA THR A 54 0.67 12.82 19.85
C THR A 54 0.14 11.50 19.30
N GLY A 55 1.04 10.60 18.84
CA GLY A 55 0.66 9.31 18.25
C GLY A 55 -0.01 9.50 16.89
N ASP A 56 -1.21 8.96 16.75
CA ASP A 56 -1.94 8.87 15.48
C ASP A 56 -2.61 10.19 15.09
N THR A 57 -2.91 10.30 13.81
CA THR A 57 -3.68 11.44 13.28
C THR A 57 -4.96 10.98 12.58
N ALA A 58 -5.97 11.84 12.54
CA ALA A 58 -7.16 11.66 11.70
C ALA A 58 -7.00 12.28 10.30
N ARG A 59 -5.83 12.86 10.03
CA ARG A 59 -5.60 13.65 8.82
C ARG A 59 -5.77 12.83 7.56
N ALA A 60 -6.51 13.40 6.59
CA ALA A 60 -6.66 12.87 5.25
C ALA A 60 -6.20 13.91 4.21
N ASP A 61 -5.31 13.50 3.31
CA ASP A 61 -4.79 14.33 2.24
C ASP A 61 -4.94 13.61 0.89
N LEU A 62 -5.24 14.36 -0.16
CA LEU A 62 -5.29 13.90 -1.54
C LEU A 62 -4.09 14.46 -2.31
N TYR A 63 -3.23 13.59 -2.77
CA TYR A 63 -2.20 13.92 -3.73
C TYR A 63 -2.77 13.92 -5.14
N LEU A 64 -2.49 14.95 -5.91
CA LEU A 64 -2.91 15.13 -7.31
C LEU A 64 -1.68 15.01 -8.22
N PRO A 65 -1.43 13.85 -8.85
CA PRO A 65 -0.26 13.62 -9.68
C PRO A 65 -0.12 14.57 -10.86
N ALA A 66 -1.23 14.95 -11.48
CA ALA A 66 -1.24 15.83 -12.64
C ALA A 66 -0.67 17.23 -12.38
N THR A 67 -0.86 17.75 -11.16
CA THR A 67 -0.40 19.09 -10.75
C THR A 67 0.74 19.04 -9.75
N ASN A 68 1.14 17.84 -9.30
CA ASN A 68 2.12 17.63 -8.23
C ASN A 68 1.79 18.41 -6.95
N ARG A 69 0.51 18.42 -6.54
CA ARG A 69 0.01 19.18 -5.39
C ARG A 69 -0.81 18.31 -4.44
N TRP A 70 -0.88 18.74 -3.20
CA TRP A 70 -1.73 18.18 -2.15
C TRP A 70 -2.97 19.02 -1.93
N ARG A 71 -4.08 18.34 -1.63
CA ARG A 71 -5.32 18.95 -1.18
C ARG A 71 -5.77 18.29 0.12
N ARG A 72 -6.11 19.09 1.11
CA ARG A 72 -6.72 18.59 2.35
C ARG A 72 -8.11 18.05 2.06
N LEU A 73 -8.43 16.89 2.64
CA LEU A 73 -9.77 16.33 2.70
C LEU A 73 -10.35 16.49 4.13
N PRO A 74 -11.68 16.29 4.32
CA PRO A 74 -12.23 16.12 5.66
C PRO A 74 -11.49 15.02 6.41
N ASP A 75 -11.23 15.24 7.69
CA ASP A 75 -10.54 14.26 8.54
C ASP A 75 -11.29 12.92 8.58
N TYR A 76 -10.52 11.85 8.70
CA TYR A 76 -11.07 10.53 9.01
C TYR A 76 -11.79 10.62 10.37
N PRO A 77 -12.89 9.86 10.59
CA PRO A 77 -13.72 10.04 11.79
C PRO A 77 -13.04 9.83 13.13
N ILE A 78 -11.88 9.19 13.16
CA ILE A 78 -11.04 9.05 14.36
C ILE A 78 -9.56 9.18 14.02
N GLN A 79 -8.71 9.42 14.99
CA GLN A 79 -7.27 9.23 14.88
C GLN A 79 -6.98 7.74 14.73
N ILE A 80 -6.18 7.38 13.72
CA ILE A 80 -5.97 6.00 13.30
C ILE A 80 -4.59 5.81 12.68
N ASP A 81 -3.93 4.71 12.98
CA ASP A 81 -2.78 4.19 12.26
C ASP A 81 -2.97 2.71 11.88
N HIS A 82 -2.08 2.12 11.10
CA HIS A 82 -2.12 0.72 10.67
C HIS A 82 -3.46 0.27 10.08
N ALA A 83 -4.28 1.19 9.57
CA ALA A 83 -5.50 0.85 8.85
C ALA A 83 -5.16 0.31 7.46
N ALA A 84 -5.95 -0.64 6.97
CA ALA A 84 -5.83 -1.12 5.61
C ALA A 84 -6.70 -0.31 4.65
N ALA A 85 -6.23 -0.14 3.39
CA ALA A 85 -6.98 0.57 2.37
C ALA A 85 -6.99 -0.18 1.04
N ALA A 86 -8.11 -0.09 0.31
CA ALA A 86 -8.25 -0.59 -1.06
C ALA A 86 -9.25 0.27 -1.84
N SER A 87 -9.17 0.25 -3.17
CA SER A 87 -10.07 1.00 -4.04
C SER A 87 -10.67 0.10 -5.12
N ASP A 88 -11.96 0.32 -5.44
CA ASP A 88 -12.65 -0.29 -6.59
C ASP A 88 -12.67 0.63 -7.82
N GLY A 89 -11.89 1.73 -7.79
CA GLY A 89 -11.86 2.77 -8.81
C GLY A 89 -12.95 3.85 -8.66
N LYS A 90 -14.04 3.56 -7.94
CA LYS A 90 -15.14 4.49 -7.66
C LYS A 90 -15.16 4.94 -6.20
N ARG A 91 -14.84 4.04 -5.28
CA ARG A 91 -14.81 4.23 -3.84
C ARG A 91 -13.46 3.79 -3.30
N THR A 92 -13.00 4.45 -2.26
CA THR A 92 -11.82 4.01 -1.52
C THR A 92 -12.23 3.62 -0.12
N PHE A 93 -11.86 2.43 0.28
CA PHE A 93 -12.24 1.81 1.54
C PHE A 93 -11.08 1.87 2.52
N PHE A 94 -11.40 2.12 3.79
CA PHE A 94 -10.47 2.15 4.92
C PHE A 94 -11.06 1.30 6.03
N VAL A 95 -10.30 0.34 6.54
CA VAL A 95 -10.81 -0.66 7.49
C VAL A 95 -9.79 -0.96 8.58
N GLY A 96 -10.29 -1.16 9.79
CA GLY A 96 -9.47 -1.51 10.95
C GLY A 96 -8.48 -0.41 11.35
N GLY A 97 -7.35 -0.81 11.89
CA GLY A 97 -6.28 0.02 12.43
C GLY A 97 -6.25 0.03 13.95
N PHE A 98 -5.26 0.73 14.51
CA PHE A 98 -5.21 1.09 15.93
C PHE A 98 -5.73 2.51 16.12
N ASN A 99 -6.48 2.73 17.18
CA ASN A 99 -6.85 4.06 17.63
C ASN A 99 -5.76 4.64 18.56
N ARG A 100 -5.89 5.91 18.94
CA ARG A 100 -4.95 6.61 19.83
C ARG A 100 -4.60 5.89 21.14
N LYS A 101 -5.43 4.93 21.57
CA LYS A 101 -5.18 4.11 22.77
C LYS A 101 -4.44 2.82 22.46
N GLY A 102 -3.97 2.64 21.23
CA GLY A 102 -3.37 1.38 20.77
C GLY A 102 -4.36 0.21 20.69
N THR A 103 -5.67 0.49 20.65
CA THR A 103 -6.71 -0.53 20.57
C THR A 103 -7.09 -0.76 19.10
N GLN A 104 -7.11 -2.03 18.68
CA GLN A 104 -7.59 -2.43 17.38
C GLN A 104 -9.08 -2.07 17.24
N VAL A 105 -9.48 -1.54 16.08
CA VAL A 105 -10.85 -1.12 15.86
C VAL A 105 -11.60 -1.99 14.85
N ARG A 106 -12.93 -1.96 14.94
CA ARG A 106 -13.86 -2.63 14.01
C ARG A 106 -14.47 -1.65 13.02
N LEU A 107 -13.79 -0.53 12.76
CA LEU A 107 -14.31 0.52 11.89
C LEU A 107 -14.07 0.21 10.42
N ALA A 108 -15.05 0.54 9.60
CA ALA A 108 -14.96 0.53 8.16
C ALA A 108 -15.64 1.78 7.60
N TYR A 109 -14.96 2.45 6.69
CA TYR A 109 -15.48 3.62 5.99
C TYR A 109 -15.14 3.56 4.51
N ALA A 110 -16.03 4.12 3.69
CA ALA A 110 -15.77 4.41 2.29
C ALA A 110 -15.67 5.93 2.09
N LEU A 111 -14.64 6.37 1.37
CA LEU A 111 -14.56 7.73 0.85
C LEU A 111 -15.23 7.76 -0.53
N ARG A 112 -16.29 8.56 -0.67
CA ARG A 112 -17.02 8.79 -1.92
C ARG A 112 -17.50 10.23 -1.99
N ASN A 113 -17.36 10.89 -3.13
CA ASN A 113 -17.74 12.28 -3.33
C ASN A 113 -17.20 13.24 -2.27
N GLY A 114 -15.94 13.01 -1.83
CA GLY A 114 -15.25 13.83 -0.82
C GLY A 114 -15.79 13.67 0.61
N ARG A 115 -16.62 12.68 0.89
CA ARG A 115 -17.24 12.43 2.20
C ARG A 115 -16.99 11.02 2.69
N TRP A 116 -16.87 10.87 4.02
CA TRP A 116 -16.77 9.59 4.70
C TRP A 116 -18.15 8.98 4.91
N HIS A 117 -18.33 7.76 4.44
CA HIS A 117 -19.54 6.95 4.61
C HIS A 117 -19.20 5.76 5.48
N ARG A 118 -19.84 5.68 6.64
CA ARG A 118 -19.68 4.53 7.54
C ARG A 118 -20.25 3.27 6.89
N LEU A 119 -19.51 2.18 6.98
CA LEU A 119 -19.94 0.85 6.56
C LEU A 119 -20.28 -0.02 7.78
N PRO A 120 -20.94 -1.16 7.61
CA PRO A 120 -21.08 -2.15 8.67
C PRO A 120 -19.73 -2.47 9.31
N SER A 121 -19.69 -2.48 10.64
CA SER A 121 -18.46 -2.76 11.40
C SER A 121 -17.90 -4.14 11.09
N LEU A 122 -16.58 -4.28 11.09
CA LEU A 122 -15.91 -5.57 10.95
C LEU A 122 -16.44 -6.58 12.00
N PRO A 123 -16.58 -7.86 11.65
CA PRO A 123 -16.94 -8.92 12.61
C PRO A 123 -15.95 -9.04 13.76
N ALA A 124 -14.66 -8.81 13.49
CA ALA A 124 -13.59 -8.78 14.48
C ALA A 124 -12.67 -7.58 14.21
N ALA A 125 -12.12 -6.99 15.26
CA ALA A 125 -11.13 -5.92 15.12
C ALA A 125 -9.91 -6.39 14.32
N ARG A 126 -9.29 -5.48 13.57
CA ARG A 126 -8.07 -5.73 12.77
C ARG A 126 -7.16 -4.50 12.82
N ALA A 127 -5.85 -4.75 12.84
CA ALA A 127 -4.82 -3.73 12.65
C ALA A 127 -3.59 -4.34 11.97
N ALA A 128 -2.74 -3.53 11.36
CA ALA A 128 -1.55 -3.96 10.63
C ALA A 128 -1.84 -5.09 9.61
N SER A 129 -3.02 -5.02 8.99
CA SER A 129 -3.49 -5.92 7.94
C SER A 129 -3.35 -5.27 6.56
N GLY A 130 -3.33 -6.09 5.52
CA GLY A 130 -3.49 -5.61 4.16
C GLY A 130 -4.95 -5.62 3.70
N ALA A 131 -5.25 -4.95 2.59
CA ALA A 131 -6.57 -5.03 1.95
C ALA A 131 -6.45 -5.16 0.43
N ALA A 132 -7.39 -5.91 -0.16
CA ALA A 132 -7.48 -6.09 -1.60
C ALA A 132 -8.95 -6.23 -2.03
N ILE A 133 -9.26 -5.87 -3.28
CA ILE A 133 -10.60 -6.05 -3.85
C ILE A 133 -10.51 -7.02 -5.03
N VAL A 134 -11.34 -8.06 -5.00
CA VAL A 134 -11.52 -9.03 -6.08
C VAL A 134 -13.00 -9.32 -6.22
N ASP A 135 -13.51 -9.34 -7.44
CA ASP A 135 -14.89 -9.71 -7.79
C ASP A 135 -15.96 -9.02 -6.93
N GLY A 136 -15.83 -7.71 -6.74
CA GLY A 136 -16.78 -6.90 -5.97
C GLY A 136 -16.77 -7.18 -4.45
N LYS A 137 -15.71 -7.77 -3.92
CA LYS A 137 -15.52 -8.03 -2.49
C LYS A 137 -14.22 -7.44 -1.99
N LEU A 138 -14.27 -6.78 -0.83
CA LEU A 138 -13.12 -6.27 -0.10
C LEU A 138 -12.66 -7.35 0.89
N TYR A 139 -11.41 -7.74 0.77
CA TYR A 139 -10.73 -8.71 1.64
C TYR A 139 -9.78 -8.00 2.57
N VAL A 140 -9.86 -8.29 3.87
CA VAL A 140 -8.92 -7.82 4.90
C VAL A 140 -8.03 -9.00 5.27
N VAL A 141 -6.73 -8.86 4.98
CA VAL A 141 -5.77 -9.97 4.91
C VAL A 141 -4.78 -9.90 6.06
N GLY A 142 -4.70 -10.94 6.88
CA GLY A 142 -3.77 -11.02 8.01
C GLY A 142 -3.99 -9.94 9.08
N GLY A 143 -2.91 -9.52 9.72
CA GLY A 143 -2.90 -8.53 10.78
C GLY A 143 -3.20 -9.08 12.17
N PHE A 144 -3.24 -8.20 13.15
CA PHE A 144 -3.68 -8.51 14.50
C PHE A 144 -5.18 -8.71 14.58
N ALA A 145 -5.61 -9.65 15.43
CA ALA A 145 -6.99 -9.99 15.73
C ALA A 145 -7.14 -10.33 17.22
N GLY A 146 -7.53 -9.35 18.02
CA GLY A 146 -7.48 -9.48 19.49
C GLY A 146 -6.03 -9.61 19.98
N GLU A 147 -5.77 -10.61 20.81
CA GLU A 147 -4.43 -10.87 21.38
C GLU A 147 -3.49 -11.66 20.44
N GLY A 148 -3.93 -11.97 19.23
CA GLY A 148 -3.15 -12.81 18.31
C GLY A 148 -3.21 -12.36 16.86
N LEU A 149 -2.72 -13.22 15.99
CA LEU A 149 -2.70 -13.01 14.55
C LEU A 149 -3.95 -13.59 13.89
N ALA A 150 -4.47 -12.89 12.90
CA ALA A 150 -5.64 -13.31 12.13
C ALA A 150 -5.36 -14.61 11.36
N ARG A 151 -6.23 -15.61 11.55
CA ARG A 151 -6.19 -16.90 10.84
C ARG A 151 -7.13 -16.92 9.63
N GLU A 152 -8.11 -16.01 9.60
CA GLU A 152 -9.09 -15.85 8.52
C GLU A 152 -9.05 -14.43 7.97
N MET A 153 -9.32 -14.29 6.67
CA MET A 153 -9.66 -13.00 6.08
C MET A 153 -11.08 -12.62 6.46
N LEU A 154 -11.31 -11.31 6.66
CA LEU A 154 -12.67 -10.77 6.65
C LEU A 154 -13.01 -10.35 5.23
N VAL A 155 -14.23 -10.65 4.80
CA VAL A 155 -14.69 -10.43 3.43
C VAL A 155 -15.96 -9.57 3.48
N PHE A 156 -15.89 -8.37 2.90
CA PHE A 156 -17.06 -7.48 2.76
C PHE A 156 -17.56 -7.50 1.32
N ASP A 157 -18.77 -7.96 1.13
CA ASP A 157 -19.44 -7.93 -0.16
C ASP A 157 -19.95 -6.51 -0.44
N LEU A 158 -19.44 -5.89 -1.52
CA LEU A 158 -19.71 -4.49 -1.86
C LEU A 158 -21.12 -4.27 -2.45
N GLY A 159 -21.79 -5.33 -2.84
CA GLY A 159 -23.17 -5.29 -3.36
C GLY A 159 -24.20 -5.49 -2.24
N THR A 160 -24.00 -6.51 -1.40
CA THR A 160 -24.95 -6.85 -0.33
C THR A 160 -24.68 -6.14 0.99
N HIS A 161 -23.51 -5.52 1.13
CA HIS A 161 -23.02 -4.87 2.36
C HIS A 161 -22.94 -5.81 3.57
N ARG A 162 -22.61 -7.07 3.34
CA ARG A 162 -22.50 -8.09 4.42
C ARG A 162 -21.06 -8.57 4.56
N TRP A 163 -20.68 -8.85 5.79
CA TRP A 163 -19.41 -9.48 6.13
C TRP A 163 -19.54 -11.01 6.17
N SER A 164 -18.49 -11.68 5.74
CA SER A 164 -18.23 -13.11 5.88
C SER A 164 -16.73 -13.35 6.12
N THR A 165 -16.29 -14.59 6.18
CA THR A 165 -14.89 -14.97 6.29
C THR A 165 -14.45 -15.85 5.13
N ALA A 166 -13.14 -15.91 4.93
CA ALA A 166 -12.46 -16.81 3.99
C ALA A 166 -11.13 -17.28 4.59
N PRO A 167 -10.52 -18.37 4.07
CA PRO A 167 -9.24 -18.85 4.54
C PRO A 167 -8.17 -17.74 4.51
N GLY A 168 -7.49 -17.48 5.63
CA GLY A 168 -6.38 -16.53 5.71
C GLY A 168 -5.06 -17.13 5.24
N PRO A 169 -4.05 -16.30 4.92
CA PRO A 169 -2.68 -16.74 4.70
C PRO A 169 -2.08 -17.27 6.01
N THR A 170 -0.85 -17.79 5.95
CA THR A 170 -0.07 -18.04 7.18
C THR A 170 -0.15 -16.82 8.09
N PRO A 171 -0.60 -16.98 9.36
CA PRO A 171 -0.86 -15.85 10.25
C PRO A 171 0.37 -14.95 10.45
N ARG A 172 0.20 -13.66 10.16
CA ARG A 172 1.21 -12.60 10.32
C ARG A 172 0.61 -11.22 10.21
N ASP A 173 1.25 -10.25 10.78
CA ASP A 173 0.92 -8.82 10.72
C ASP A 173 1.96 -8.05 9.89
N HIS A 174 1.80 -6.74 9.70
CA HIS A 174 2.68 -5.85 8.92
C HIS A 174 3.02 -6.38 7.52
N LEU A 175 2.13 -7.15 6.93
CA LEU A 175 2.26 -7.73 5.60
C LEU A 175 1.71 -6.78 4.53
N GLY A 176 2.28 -6.84 3.33
CA GLY A 176 1.68 -6.24 2.14
C GLY A 176 0.62 -7.17 1.54
N ALA A 177 -0.51 -6.60 1.08
CA ALA A 177 -1.52 -7.33 0.31
C ALA A 177 -1.88 -6.61 -0.99
N ALA A 178 -2.16 -7.38 -2.05
CA ALA A 178 -2.55 -6.87 -3.36
C ALA A 178 -3.51 -7.84 -4.07
N ALA A 179 -4.25 -7.32 -5.04
CA ALA A 179 -5.03 -8.13 -5.97
C ALA A 179 -4.42 -8.06 -7.38
N LEU A 180 -4.32 -9.20 -8.05
CA LEU A 180 -3.87 -9.28 -9.45
C LEU A 180 -4.53 -10.52 -10.11
N ASN A 181 -5.11 -10.34 -11.30
CA ASN A 181 -5.71 -11.40 -12.10
C ASN A 181 -6.70 -12.27 -11.30
N GLY A 182 -7.62 -11.65 -10.55
CA GLY A 182 -8.64 -12.34 -9.75
C GLY A 182 -8.10 -13.07 -8.50
N ARG A 183 -6.84 -12.90 -8.15
CA ARG A 183 -6.20 -13.50 -6.98
C ARG A 183 -5.77 -12.45 -5.97
N ILE A 184 -5.72 -12.84 -4.71
CA ILE A 184 -5.17 -12.07 -3.60
C ILE A 184 -3.78 -12.58 -3.28
N TYR A 185 -2.85 -11.68 -3.03
CA TYR A 185 -1.47 -11.97 -2.68
C TYR A 185 -1.13 -11.34 -1.34
N ALA A 186 -0.31 -12.03 -0.56
CA ALA A 186 0.22 -11.59 0.73
C ALA A 186 1.74 -11.79 0.74
N ALA A 187 2.51 -10.74 1.05
CA ALA A 187 3.98 -10.80 1.03
C ALA A 187 4.59 -10.21 2.31
N GLY A 188 5.68 -10.83 2.78
CA GLY A 188 6.39 -10.41 3.98
C GLY A 188 5.52 -10.47 5.23
N GLY A 189 5.83 -9.62 6.19
CA GLY A 189 5.14 -9.51 7.48
C GLY A 189 5.93 -10.10 8.63
N GLU A 190 5.32 -10.10 9.82
CA GLU A 190 5.92 -10.51 11.09
C GLU A 190 5.05 -11.58 11.76
N LYS A 191 5.69 -12.51 12.48
CA LYS A 191 5.01 -13.56 13.27
C LYS A 191 4.97 -13.16 14.74
N SER A 192 4.08 -12.26 15.12
CA SER A 192 3.72 -11.84 16.47
C SER A 192 4.76 -11.01 17.25
N GLU A 193 6.03 -10.99 16.86
CA GLU A 193 7.10 -10.30 17.60
C GLU A 193 8.09 -9.66 16.63
N PRO A 194 8.62 -8.48 16.93
CA PRO A 194 9.76 -7.91 16.22
C PRO A 194 10.93 -8.91 16.15
N GLY A 195 11.56 -9.03 14.97
CA GLY A 195 12.62 -10.02 14.73
C GLY A 195 12.13 -11.36 14.23
N ARG A 196 10.82 -11.51 14.04
CA ARG A 196 10.20 -12.68 13.40
C ARG A 196 9.65 -12.40 12.01
N GLU A 197 10.29 -11.49 11.32
CA GLU A 197 9.95 -11.13 9.94
C GLU A 197 10.11 -12.35 9.02
N VAL A 198 9.27 -12.39 7.99
CA VAL A 198 9.30 -13.46 6.99
C VAL A 198 9.46 -12.90 5.57
N SER A 199 10.05 -13.72 4.69
CA SER A 199 10.08 -13.46 3.24
C SER A 199 8.92 -14.12 2.48
N LEU A 200 8.00 -14.74 3.20
CA LEU A 200 6.91 -15.54 2.66
C LEU A 200 6.01 -14.74 1.72
N VAL A 201 5.71 -15.32 0.57
CA VAL A 201 4.71 -14.82 -0.38
C VAL A 201 3.72 -15.93 -0.66
N GLU A 202 2.44 -15.60 -0.58
CA GLU A 202 1.35 -16.54 -0.80
C GLU A 202 0.27 -15.92 -1.67
N SER A 203 -0.47 -16.74 -2.40
CA SER A 203 -1.63 -16.32 -3.18
C SER A 203 -2.84 -17.20 -2.91
N TRP A 204 -4.02 -16.61 -3.11
CA TRP A 204 -5.30 -17.28 -2.97
C TRP A 204 -6.32 -16.68 -3.95
N ALA A 205 -7.17 -17.50 -4.53
CA ALA A 205 -8.31 -17.04 -5.34
C ALA A 205 -9.64 -17.43 -4.66
N PRO A 206 -10.71 -16.63 -4.87
CA PRO A 206 -12.05 -16.97 -4.37
C PRO A 206 -12.44 -18.41 -4.73
N GLY A 207 -12.86 -19.19 -3.72
CA GLY A 207 -13.20 -20.60 -3.85
C GLY A 207 -12.09 -21.60 -3.55
N GLU A 208 -10.83 -21.18 -3.48
CA GLU A 208 -9.74 -22.06 -3.05
C GLU A 208 -9.82 -22.36 -1.55
N ARG A 209 -9.48 -23.58 -1.16
CA ARG A 209 -9.48 -24.00 0.25
C ARG A 209 -8.22 -23.60 1.00
N ARG A 210 -7.12 -23.35 0.29
CA ARG A 210 -5.78 -23.09 0.86
C ARG A 210 -5.03 -22.04 0.05
N TRP A 211 -4.15 -21.32 0.72
CA TRP A 211 -3.18 -20.44 0.09
C TRP A 211 -2.04 -21.25 -0.53
N THR A 212 -1.56 -20.80 -1.68
CA THR A 212 -0.43 -21.37 -2.40
C THR A 212 0.81 -20.53 -2.17
N LYS A 213 1.92 -21.16 -1.77
CA LYS A 213 3.22 -20.49 -1.62
C LYS A 213 3.81 -20.15 -2.99
N LEU A 214 4.41 -18.97 -3.06
CA LEU A 214 5.08 -18.43 -4.23
C LEU A 214 6.56 -18.15 -3.92
N PRO A 215 7.39 -17.81 -4.93
CA PRO A 215 8.77 -17.41 -4.71
C PRO A 215 8.84 -16.29 -3.65
N PRO A 216 9.66 -16.45 -2.62
CA PRO A 216 9.75 -15.49 -1.53
C PRO A 216 10.38 -14.16 -1.99
N ILE A 217 10.07 -13.05 -1.31
CA ILE A 217 10.83 -11.81 -1.46
C ILE A 217 12.27 -12.03 -0.98
N SER A 218 13.20 -11.22 -1.49
CA SER A 218 14.65 -11.43 -1.32
C SER A 218 15.14 -11.47 0.13
N GLN A 219 14.40 -10.87 1.07
CA GLN A 219 14.77 -10.81 2.49
C GLN A 219 13.53 -10.76 3.38
N PRO A 220 13.54 -11.41 4.57
CA PRO A 220 12.49 -11.27 5.57
C PRO A 220 12.30 -9.82 5.98
N ARG A 221 11.04 -9.33 6.01
CA ARG A 221 10.71 -7.96 6.39
C ARG A 221 9.25 -7.76 6.78
N GLY A 222 9.01 -6.96 7.80
CA GLY A 222 7.71 -6.40 8.15
C GLY A 222 7.54 -4.99 7.59
N GLY A 223 6.31 -4.45 7.62
CA GLY A 223 6.02 -3.12 7.08
C GLY A 223 6.36 -2.96 5.60
N VAL A 224 6.37 -4.06 4.84
CA VAL A 224 6.59 -4.09 3.41
C VAL A 224 5.32 -3.67 2.68
N ALA A 225 5.44 -2.76 1.72
CA ALA A 225 4.33 -2.42 0.85
C ALA A 225 4.26 -3.36 -0.35
N LEU A 226 3.05 -3.85 -0.68
CA LEU A 226 2.78 -4.68 -1.86
C LEU A 226 1.65 -4.07 -2.68
N THR A 227 1.82 -4.04 -3.98
CA THR A 227 0.77 -3.62 -4.92
C THR A 227 0.86 -4.42 -6.22
N ALA A 228 -0.17 -4.31 -7.06
CA ALA A 228 -0.13 -4.78 -8.44
C ALA A 228 0.04 -3.58 -9.38
N ALA A 229 1.02 -3.63 -10.26
CA ALA A 229 1.28 -2.58 -11.24
C ALA A 229 1.89 -3.16 -12.52
N ALA A 230 1.51 -2.65 -13.67
CA ALA A 230 1.99 -3.11 -14.99
C ALA A 230 1.98 -4.66 -15.14
N GLY A 231 0.86 -5.29 -14.72
CA GLY A 231 0.66 -6.74 -14.86
C GLY A 231 1.51 -7.61 -13.92
N ALA A 232 2.19 -7.05 -12.93
CA ALA A 232 3.03 -7.76 -11.98
C ALA A 232 2.76 -7.31 -10.53
N LEU A 233 3.16 -8.13 -9.56
CA LEU A 233 3.28 -7.71 -8.17
C LEU A 233 4.53 -6.86 -7.99
N VAL A 234 4.44 -5.82 -7.20
CA VAL A 234 5.59 -5.00 -6.81
C VAL A 234 5.64 -4.90 -5.29
N ALA A 235 6.76 -5.30 -4.71
CA ALA A 235 7.06 -5.18 -3.28
C ALA A 235 8.14 -4.11 -3.07
N ALA A 236 7.95 -3.21 -2.11
CA ALA A 236 8.89 -2.12 -1.84
C ALA A 236 9.09 -1.88 -0.34
N GLY A 237 10.30 -1.53 0.04
CA GLY A 237 10.64 -1.14 1.41
C GLY A 237 10.48 -2.26 2.42
N GLY A 238 10.06 -1.90 3.61
CA GLY A 238 9.98 -2.77 4.78
C GLY A 238 11.18 -2.64 5.70
N THR A 239 11.16 -3.34 6.80
CA THR A 239 12.24 -3.34 7.80
C THR A 239 12.42 -4.74 8.39
N ASN A 240 13.57 -4.97 8.99
CA ASN A 240 13.79 -5.99 9.99
C ASN A 240 14.36 -5.32 11.26
N LEU A 241 14.67 -6.08 12.29
CA LEU A 241 15.23 -5.52 13.54
C LEU A 241 16.44 -4.61 13.34
N THR A 242 17.20 -4.79 12.28
CA THR A 242 18.50 -4.12 12.11
C THR A 242 18.45 -2.90 11.22
N ARG A 243 17.55 -2.87 10.22
CA ARG A 243 17.52 -1.78 9.22
C ARG A 243 16.25 -1.75 8.38
N PRO A 244 15.86 -0.57 7.88
CA PRO A 244 14.88 -0.45 6.81
C PRO A 244 15.51 -0.82 5.45
N PHE A 245 14.65 -1.14 4.48
CA PHE A 245 15.05 -1.49 3.13
C PHE A 245 14.66 -0.42 2.11
N SER A 246 15.51 -0.20 1.12
CA SER A 246 15.18 0.56 -0.09
C SER A 246 14.84 -0.34 -1.27
N THR A 247 14.95 -1.65 -1.13
CA THR A 247 14.73 -2.63 -2.19
C THR A 247 13.33 -2.54 -2.75
N VAL A 248 13.22 -2.53 -4.08
CA VAL A 248 11.98 -2.67 -4.84
C VAL A 248 12.15 -3.84 -5.79
N GLN A 249 11.17 -4.73 -5.84
CA GLN A 249 11.24 -5.92 -6.68
C GLN A 249 9.86 -6.25 -7.24
N ARG A 250 9.84 -6.88 -8.42
CA ARG A 250 8.60 -7.31 -9.08
C ARG A 250 8.56 -8.80 -9.27
N LEU A 251 7.37 -9.38 -9.17
CA LEU A 251 7.09 -10.77 -9.56
C LEU A 251 6.02 -10.77 -10.64
N THR A 252 6.40 -11.17 -11.84
CA THR A 252 5.45 -11.45 -12.92
C THR A 252 4.75 -12.79 -12.65
N PRO A 253 3.45 -12.92 -12.88
CA PRO A 253 2.76 -14.20 -12.73
C PRO A 253 3.46 -15.32 -13.49
N GLY A 254 3.69 -16.45 -12.82
CA GLY A 254 4.40 -17.62 -13.39
C GLY A 254 5.93 -17.55 -13.32
N ALA A 255 6.53 -16.43 -12.94
CA ALA A 255 7.98 -16.35 -12.75
C ALA A 255 8.43 -17.15 -11.51
N SER A 256 9.61 -17.76 -11.59
CA SER A 256 10.22 -18.53 -10.50
C SER A 256 11.00 -17.69 -9.48
N SER A 257 11.18 -16.40 -9.75
CA SER A 257 11.91 -15.46 -8.87
C SER A 257 11.49 -14.01 -9.08
N TRP A 258 11.74 -13.18 -8.07
CA TRP A 258 11.55 -11.74 -8.13
C TRP A 258 12.68 -11.07 -8.90
N ALA A 259 12.35 -10.16 -9.81
CA ALA A 259 13.28 -9.28 -10.49
C ALA A 259 13.44 -7.96 -9.74
N SER A 260 14.65 -7.42 -9.68
CA SER A 260 14.92 -6.12 -9.07
C SER A 260 14.37 -4.97 -9.94
N LEU A 261 13.83 -3.96 -9.28
CA LEU A 261 13.52 -2.65 -9.84
C LEU A 261 14.46 -1.60 -9.21
N PRO A 262 14.55 -0.37 -9.76
CA PRO A 262 15.27 0.71 -9.12
C PRO A 262 14.89 0.87 -7.66
N ALA A 263 15.88 0.95 -6.77
CA ALA A 263 15.66 1.09 -5.33
C ALA A 263 15.05 2.44 -4.98
N LEU A 264 14.24 2.50 -3.91
CA LEU A 264 13.76 3.75 -3.31
C LEU A 264 14.95 4.68 -3.01
N ARG A 265 14.76 5.98 -3.15
CA ARG A 265 15.79 6.98 -2.83
C ARG A 265 16.16 6.97 -1.34
N THR A 266 15.24 6.56 -0.49
CA THR A 266 15.42 6.44 0.96
C THR A 266 14.79 5.14 1.44
N ALA A 267 15.56 4.32 2.18
CA ALA A 267 15.05 3.11 2.80
C ALA A 267 13.94 3.45 3.82
N ARG A 268 12.81 2.76 3.74
CA ARG A 268 11.62 3.05 4.57
C ARG A 268 10.77 1.80 4.75
N HIS A 269 10.10 1.71 5.88
CA HIS A 269 9.04 0.74 6.16
C HIS A 269 7.69 1.45 6.31
N SER A 270 6.60 0.69 6.30
CA SER A 270 5.24 1.20 6.58
C SER A 270 4.86 2.42 5.73
N LEU A 271 5.32 2.38 4.49
CA LEU A 271 5.02 3.36 3.45
C LEU A 271 3.80 2.90 2.64
N ALA A 272 3.11 3.85 2.04
CA ALA A 272 2.14 3.55 1.01
C ALA A 272 2.83 3.32 -0.34
N LEU A 273 2.45 2.26 -1.06
CA LEU A 273 2.87 1.98 -2.42
C LEU A 273 1.63 1.90 -3.32
N VAL A 274 1.41 2.93 -4.14
CA VAL A 274 0.16 3.11 -4.87
C VAL A 274 0.42 3.31 -6.36
N PRO A 275 -0.11 2.45 -7.25
CA PRO A 275 -0.08 2.67 -8.68
C PRO A 275 -1.10 3.75 -9.05
N PHE A 276 -0.72 4.68 -9.92
CA PHE A 276 -1.62 5.69 -10.48
C PHE A 276 -1.18 6.09 -11.88
N GLY A 277 -2.03 5.87 -12.88
CA GLY A 277 -1.65 5.99 -14.28
C GLY A 277 -0.50 5.04 -14.62
N ASN A 278 0.53 5.56 -15.29
CA ASN A 278 1.74 4.81 -15.62
C ASN A 278 2.85 4.97 -14.57
N ARG A 279 2.51 5.38 -13.34
CA ARG A 279 3.47 5.62 -12.25
C ARG A 279 3.15 4.81 -11.02
N LEU A 280 4.19 4.47 -10.30
CA LEU A 280 4.13 3.85 -8.97
C LEU A 280 4.62 4.86 -7.95
N TYR A 281 3.79 5.20 -6.96
CA TYR A 281 4.11 6.19 -5.93
C TYR A 281 4.46 5.50 -4.61
N ALA A 282 5.55 5.95 -3.96
CA ALA A 282 5.97 5.55 -2.62
C ALA A 282 5.89 6.77 -1.69
N ILE A 283 4.97 6.73 -0.71
CA ILE A 283 4.57 7.91 0.07
C ILE A 283 4.67 7.61 1.57
N GLY A 284 5.26 8.54 2.34
CA GLY A 284 5.39 8.44 3.80
C GLY A 284 6.32 7.31 4.23
N GLY A 285 6.02 6.70 5.38
CA GLY A 285 6.82 5.64 6.01
C GLY A 285 7.86 6.16 6.99
N GLY A 286 8.65 5.27 7.55
CA GLY A 286 9.70 5.59 8.53
C GLY A 286 11.03 4.92 8.20
N GLN A 287 12.16 5.50 8.66
CA GLN A 287 13.50 4.92 8.53
C GLN A 287 13.87 4.03 9.71
N TYR A 288 13.30 4.30 10.87
CA TYR A 288 13.50 3.55 12.12
C TYR A 288 12.15 3.37 12.81
N ALA A 289 12.09 2.51 13.80
CA ALA A 289 10.90 2.34 14.64
C ALA A 289 10.37 3.72 15.11
N LEU A 290 9.07 3.96 14.99
CA LEU A 290 8.38 5.19 15.36
C LEU A 290 8.85 6.46 14.61
N SER A 291 9.75 6.35 13.63
CA SER A 291 10.12 7.48 12.78
C SER A 291 9.09 7.71 11.68
N VAL A 292 9.06 8.93 11.17
CA VAL A 292 8.11 9.36 10.15
C VAL A 292 8.82 10.07 9.01
N SER A 293 8.24 10.06 7.82
CA SER A 293 8.77 10.71 6.64
C SER A 293 7.68 11.44 5.86
N ALA A 294 8.05 12.58 5.29
CA ALA A 294 7.24 13.29 4.30
C ALA A 294 7.60 12.89 2.86
N ALA A 295 8.46 11.91 2.68
CA ALA A 295 8.91 11.52 1.34
C ALA A 295 7.74 11.07 0.47
N ASN A 296 7.68 11.63 -0.73
CA ASN A 296 6.80 11.24 -1.82
C ASN A 296 7.67 11.14 -3.07
N GLU A 297 7.74 9.97 -3.64
CA GLU A 297 8.52 9.70 -4.84
C GLU A 297 7.76 8.75 -5.77
N TYR A 298 8.07 8.81 -7.06
CA TYR A 298 7.45 7.94 -8.04
C TYR A 298 8.46 7.31 -8.99
N LEU A 299 8.12 6.13 -9.47
CA LEU A 299 8.79 5.41 -10.55
C LEU A 299 7.83 5.34 -11.75
N THR A 300 8.29 5.73 -12.93
CA THR A 300 7.54 5.53 -14.17
C THR A 300 7.64 4.05 -14.58
N LEU A 301 6.50 3.41 -14.76
CA LEU A 301 6.41 2.01 -15.20
C LEU A 301 6.45 1.96 -16.73
N GLN A 302 7.26 1.03 -17.23
CA GLN A 302 7.35 0.73 -18.66
C GLN A 302 6.42 -0.41 -19.02
#